data_cdd8c82933ce62c2f7701aa61f7ef373
#
_entry.id   cdd8c82933ce62c2f7701aa61f7ef373
#
_cell.length_a   1.000
_cell.length_b   1.000
_cell.length_c   1.000
_cell.angle_alpha   90.00
_cell.angle_beta   90.00
_cell.angle_gamma   90.00
#
_symmetry.space_group_name_H-M   'P 1'
#
loop_
_entity.id
_entity.type
_entity.pdbx_description
1 polymer ?
#
loop_
_entity_poly.entity_id
_entity_poly.type
_entity_poly.pdbx_seq_one_letter_code
_entity_poly.pdbx_strand_id
1 'polypeptide(L)'
;MDRMTVNTGPALELRDVRRAYGDVVAVDNVSLSVARGEFVTLLGPSGSGKTSTLRLVGGFERLDAGLIRINGQRIDHLPPYQRDTATIFQSGALFPHKTVAENVAYGLRMRRVPGPEIEARVREYLDIVRLKGYENRYPAQLSGGQKQRVALARSLAVRPAILLFDEPLSALDLSLRLQLRGEIKSLHDRLGFSAIYVTHDQGEAMAMSSRVAVMRNGRIEQIDVPTTIFHEPASEFVYTFIGESCCLPVQIAEGAARHGSGEPIDLTLAERIPDGACRIYVRPSRLRIAEQAAGQPNRLNATVHFIEFLGDTNRYHLRAKGLEMFADHAGTIAHKPGDAIEVGWRSEDMKVFR
;
A
#
# COMPACT_ATOMS: atom_id res chain seq x y z
N MET A 1 -12.20 25.90 -35.19
CA MET A 1 -11.42 26.04 -33.92
C MET A 1 -12.29 25.48 -32.82
N ASP A 2 -12.26 24.15 -32.65
CA ASP A 2 -12.98 23.48 -31.57
C ASP A 2 -12.21 23.74 -30.26
N ARG A 3 -12.85 24.41 -29.32
CA ARG A 3 -12.35 24.51 -27.96
C ARG A 3 -12.37 23.08 -27.39
N MET A 4 -11.19 22.44 -27.35
CA MET A 4 -10.98 21.28 -26.49
C MET A 4 -11.39 21.71 -25.07
N THR A 5 -12.57 21.30 -24.65
CA THR A 5 -12.97 21.39 -23.24
C THR A 5 -11.98 20.55 -22.46
N VAL A 6 -11.07 21.22 -21.75
CA VAL A 6 -10.19 20.53 -20.80
C VAL A 6 -11.11 19.82 -19.82
N ASN A 7 -11.19 18.50 -19.97
CA ASN A 7 -11.97 17.66 -19.05
C ASN A 7 -11.29 17.72 -17.67
N THR A 8 -11.81 18.56 -16.80
CA THR A 8 -11.30 18.80 -15.43
C THR A 8 -11.70 17.69 -14.45
N GLY A 9 -12.44 16.69 -14.89
CA GLY A 9 -12.88 15.57 -14.07
C GLY A 9 -11.77 14.55 -13.77
N PRO A 10 -12.01 13.64 -12.82
CA PRO A 10 -11.05 12.58 -12.46
C PRO A 10 -10.78 11.66 -13.66
N ALA A 11 -9.58 11.04 -13.65
CA ALA A 11 -9.22 10.01 -14.63
C ALA A 11 -10.10 8.76 -14.47
N LEU A 12 -10.39 8.40 -13.20
CA LEU A 12 -11.26 7.27 -12.86
C LEU A 12 -12.20 7.65 -11.72
N GLU A 13 -13.44 7.17 -11.79
CA GLU A 13 -14.44 7.30 -10.74
C GLU A 13 -15.18 5.97 -10.57
N LEU A 14 -15.20 5.46 -9.34
CA LEU A 14 -16.06 4.37 -8.89
C LEU A 14 -17.12 4.96 -7.95
N ARG A 15 -18.37 4.58 -8.12
CA ARG A 15 -19.47 4.95 -7.20
C ARG A 15 -20.25 3.71 -6.81
N ASP A 16 -20.27 3.45 -5.51
CA ASP A 16 -21.04 2.40 -4.86
C ASP A 16 -20.89 1.03 -5.54
N VAL A 17 -19.65 0.74 -5.98
CA VAL A 17 -19.33 -0.47 -6.73
C VAL A 17 -19.48 -1.68 -5.83
N ARG A 18 -20.25 -2.68 -6.30
CA ARG A 18 -20.48 -3.94 -5.60
C ARG A 18 -20.23 -5.13 -6.48
N ARG A 19 -19.63 -6.18 -5.89
CA ARG A 19 -19.42 -7.48 -6.52
C ARG A 19 -19.49 -8.60 -5.50
N ALA A 20 -20.32 -9.62 -5.76
CA ALA A 20 -20.43 -10.83 -4.97
C ALA A 20 -20.14 -12.08 -5.81
N TYR A 21 -19.63 -13.12 -5.19
CA TYR A 21 -19.40 -14.47 -5.74
C TYR A 21 -20.17 -15.45 -4.87
N GLY A 22 -21.34 -15.89 -5.32
CA GLY A 22 -22.27 -16.63 -4.48
C GLY A 22 -22.63 -15.80 -3.24
N ASP A 23 -22.40 -16.35 -2.06
CA ASP A 23 -22.70 -15.70 -0.79
C ASP A 23 -21.58 -14.75 -0.29
N VAL A 24 -20.42 -14.72 -0.98
CA VAL A 24 -19.28 -13.90 -0.58
C VAL A 24 -19.30 -12.55 -1.28
N VAL A 25 -19.47 -11.47 -0.54
CA VAL A 25 -19.36 -10.10 -1.06
C VAL A 25 -17.89 -9.71 -1.09
N ALA A 26 -17.28 -9.71 -2.27
CA ALA A 26 -15.87 -9.40 -2.46
C ALA A 26 -15.58 -7.90 -2.57
N VAL A 27 -16.52 -7.12 -3.12
CA VAL A 27 -16.47 -5.66 -3.18
C VAL A 27 -17.83 -5.16 -2.71
N ASP A 28 -17.84 -4.32 -1.68
CA ASP A 28 -19.05 -3.87 -1.01
C ASP A 28 -19.07 -2.35 -0.88
N ASN A 29 -19.86 -1.72 -1.76
CA ASN A 29 -20.10 -0.29 -1.77
C ASN A 29 -18.81 0.56 -1.85
N VAL A 30 -17.88 0.16 -2.74
CA VAL A 30 -16.60 0.87 -2.92
C VAL A 30 -16.82 2.11 -3.79
N SER A 31 -16.51 3.28 -3.22
CA SER A 31 -16.47 4.56 -3.93
C SER A 31 -15.06 5.13 -3.87
N LEU A 32 -14.49 5.46 -5.04
CA LEU A 32 -13.11 5.91 -5.19
C LEU A 32 -13.00 6.84 -6.40
N SER A 33 -12.29 7.94 -6.24
CA SER A 33 -11.94 8.85 -7.33
C SER A 33 -10.42 8.91 -7.45
N VAL A 34 -9.89 8.81 -8.68
CA VAL A 34 -8.46 8.98 -9.00
C VAL A 34 -8.32 10.19 -9.90
N ALA A 35 -7.59 11.20 -9.42
CA ALA A 35 -7.31 12.39 -10.21
C ALA A 35 -6.36 12.09 -11.38
N ARG A 36 -6.26 13.01 -12.34
CA ARG A 36 -5.27 12.87 -13.42
C ARG A 36 -3.86 12.99 -12.86
N GLY A 37 -3.00 12.06 -13.25
CA GLY A 37 -1.63 11.98 -12.75
C GLY A 37 -1.51 11.50 -11.31
N GLU A 38 -2.58 11.00 -10.71
CA GLU A 38 -2.56 10.48 -9.34
C GLU A 38 -2.23 8.99 -9.32
N PHE A 39 -1.42 8.58 -8.34
CA PHE A 39 -1.07 7.20 -8.06
C PHE A 39 -1.79 6.74 -6.77
N VAL A 40 -2.86 5.97 -6.91
CA VAL A 40 -3.64 5.47 -5.78
C VAL A 40 -3.35 3.99 -5.55
N THR A 41 -2.98 3.64 -4.32
CA THR A 41 -2.77 2.24 -3.95
C THR A 41 -3.96 1.70 -3.17
N LEU A 42 -4.46 0.53 -3.60
CA LEU A 42 -5.36 -0.30 -2.81
C LEU A 42 -4.51 -1.24 -1.95
N LEU A 43 -4.53 -1.04 -0.64
CA LEU A 43 -3.74 -1.78 0.34
C LEU A 43 -4.68 -2.53 1.29
N GLY A 44 -4.33 -3.76 1.70
CA GLY A 44 -5.13 -4.53 2.66
C GLY A 44 -4.71 -5.99 2.71
N PRO A 45 -5.22 -6.76 3.67
CA PRO A 45 -4.94 -8.19 3.78
C PRO A 45 -5.47 -8.97 2.57
N SER A 46 -5.06 -10.24 2.46
CA SER A 46 -5.62 -11.15 1.45
C SER A 46 -7.14 -11.26 1.61
N GLY A 47 -7.86 -11.29 0.50
CA GLY A 47 -9.34 -11.35 0.52
C GLY A 47 -10.06 -10.03 0.84
N SER A 48 -9.36 -8.89 0.97
CA SER A 48 -10.00 -7.59 1.25
C SER A 48 -10.71 -6.95 0.05
N GLY A 49 -10.65 -7.55 -1.16
CA GLY A 49 -11.36 -7.06 -2.35
C GLY A 49 -10.51 -6.24 -3.33
N LYS A 50 -9.21 -6.02 -3.09
CA LYS A 50 -8.30 -5.20 -3.92
C LYS A 50 -8.26 -5.64 -5.38
N THR A 51 -7.89 -6.90 -5.62
CA THR A 51 -7.78 -7.48 -6.97
C THR A 51 -9.14 -7.52 -7.66
N SER A 52 -10.23 -7.84 -6.94
CA SER A 52 -11.58 -7.80 -7.49
C SER A 52 -11.96 -6.38 -7.92
N THR A 53 -11.67 -5.35 -7.11
CA THR A 53 -11.89 -3.95 -7.47
C THR A 53 -11.11 -3.57 -8.73
N LEU A 54 -9.83 -3.96 -8.82
CA LEU A 54 -9.00 -3.70 -9.99
C LEU A 54 -9.54 -4.40 -11.25
N ARG A 55 -9.98 -5.67 -11.13
CA ARG A 55 -10.57 -6.44 -12.23
C ARG A 55 -11.87 -5.85 -12.73
N LEU A 56 -12.70 -5.29 -11.84
CA LEU A 56 -13.92 -4.55 -12.22
C LEU A 56 -13.56 -3.32 -13.06
N VAL A 57 -12.54 -2.55 -12.68
CA VAL A 57 -12.06 -1.40 -13.47
C VAL A 57 -11.52 -1.84 -14.83
N GLY A 58 -10.71 -2.92 -14.85
CA GLY A 58 -10.16 -3.49 -16.09
C GLY A 58 -11.19 -4.15 -17.01
N GLY A 59 -12.42 -4.42 -16.51
CA GLY A 59 -13.47 -5.09 -17.27
C GLY A 59 -13.32 -6.61 -17.36
N PHE A 60 -12.44 -7.19 -16.56
CA PHE A 60 -12.28 -8.65 -16.47
C PHE A 60 -13.42 -9.30 -15.68
N GLU A 61 -14.17 -8.49 -14.93
CA GLU A 61 -15.34 -8.89 -14.16
C GLU A 61 -16.45 -7.87 -14.34
N ARG A 62 -17.71 -8.31 -14.14
CA ARG A 62 -18.90 -7.45 -14.17
C ARG A 62 -19.23 -7.02 -12.75
N LEU A 63 -19.69 -5.78 -12.56
CA LEU A 63 -20.27 -5.36 -11.29
C LEU A 63 -21.72 -5.82 -11.17
N ASP A 64 -22.15 -5.99 -9.92
CA ASP A 64 -23.54 -6.30 -9.58
C ASP A 64 -24.33 -5.01 -9.34
N ALA A 65 -23.66 -3.95 -8.82
CA ALA A 65 -24.24 -2.64 -8.61
C ALA A 65 -23.18 -1.54 -8.68
N GLY A 66 -23.64 -0.28 -8.79
CA GLY A 66 -22.78 0.90 -8.87
C GLY A 66 -22.45 1.28 -10.31
N LEU A 67 -21.41 2.07 -10.47
CA LEU A 67 -20.94 2.50 -11.79
C LEU A 67 -19.42 2.79 -11.78
N ILE A 68 -18.81 2.65 -12.97
CA ILE A 68 -17.39 3.00 -13.21
C ILE A 68 -17.33 3.97 -14.39
N ARG A 69 -16.58 5.08 -14.19
CA ARG A 69 -16.31 6.06 -15.26
C ARG A 69 -14.81 6.25 -15.44
N ILE A 70 -14.38 6.36 -16.68
CA ILE A 70 -13.05 6.83 -17.07
C ILE A 70 -13.21 8.11 -17.88
N ASN A 71 -12.49 9.16 -17.49
CA ASN A 71 -12.63 10.49 -18.13
C ASN A 71 -14.08 10.99 -18.22
N GLY A 72 -14.92 10.69 -17.21
CA GLY A 72 -16.34 11.03 -17.18
C GLY A 72 -17.26 10.10 -17.96
N GLN A 73 -16.74 9.22 -18.82
CA GLN A 73 -17.52 8.27 -19.59
C GLN A 73 -17.77 6.98 -18.82
N ARG A 74 -19.01 6.52 -18.77
CA ARG A 74 -19.39 5.25 -18.13
C ARG A 74 -18.86 4.06 -18.94
N ILE A 75 -18.15 3.15 -18.28
CA ILE A 75 -17.42 2.05 -18.94
C ILE A 75 -17.78 0.65 -18.42
N ASP A 76 -18.61 0.52 -17.40
CA ASP A 76 -18.91 -0.76 -16.75
C ASP A 76 -19.55 -1.80 -17.69
N HIS A 77 -20.22 -1.35 -18.75
CA HIS A 77 -20.80 -2.19 -19.81
C HIS A 77 -19.79 -2.57 -20.91
N LEU A 78 -18.61 -1.92 -20.96
CA LEU A 78 -17.63 -2.14 -22.01
C LEU A 78 -16.74 -3.36 -21.68
N PRO A 79 -16.37 -4.19 -22.68
CA PRO A 79 -15.39 -5.23 -22.51
C PRO A 79 -13.95 -4.64 -22.33
N PRO A 80 -12.98 -5.42 -21.81
CA PRO A 80 -11.64 -4.93 -21.48
C PRO A 80 -10.94 -4.19 -22.63
N TYR A 81 -11.03 -4.69 -23.85
CA TYR A 81 -10.34 -4.13 -25.02
C TYR A 81 -10.90 -2.79 -25.51
N GLN A 82 -12.09 -2.39 -25.03
CA GLN A 82 -12.69 -1.09 -25.32
C GLN A 82 -12.49 -0.05 -24.22
N ARG A 83 -11.93 -0.47 -23.08
CA ARG A 83 -11.64 0.44 -21.97
C ARG A 83 -10.29 1.12 -22.20
N ASP A 84 -10.18 2.40 -21.88
CA ASP A 84 -8.93 3.13 -21.95
C ASP A 84 -8.05 2.87 -20.73
N THR A 85 -7.79 1.58 -20.49
CA THR A 85 -6.95 1.05 -19.42
C THR A 85 -5.82 0.20 -19.99
N ALA A 86 -4.74 0.04 -19.23
CA ALA A 86 -3.74 -1.00 -19.48
C ALA A 86 -3.37 -1.66 -18.16
N THR A 87 -3.29 -3.00 -18.14
CA THR A 87 -3.06 -3.78 -16.94
C THR A 87 -1.68 -4.41 -16.95
N ILE A 88 -0.95 -4.26 -15.85
CA ILE A 88 0.31 -4.93 -15.57
C ILE A 88 0.01 -6.00 -14.52
N PHE A 89 0.07 -7.25 -14.95
CA PHE A 89 -0.19 -8.41 -14.09
C PHE A 89 1.06 -8.82 -13.31
N GLN A 90 0.88 -9.54 -12.23
CA GLN A 90 1.93 -10.09 -11.37
C GLN A 90 3.02 -10.85 -12.16
N SER A 91 2.63 -11.67 -13.13
CA SER A 91 3.57 -12.41 -14.00
C SER A 91 4.19 -11.60 -15.13
N GLY A 92 3.83 -10.29 -15.27
CA GLY A 92 4.15 -9.47 -16.43
C GLY A 92 3.38 -9.84 -17.70
N ALA A 93 2.86 -11.07 -17.81
CA ALA A 93 2.03 -11.60 -18.89
C ALA A 93 2.53 -11.22 -20.31
N LEU A 94 3.83 -11.37 -20.56
CA LEU A 94 4.42 -11.12 -21.88
C LEU A 94 4.05 -12.24 -22.87
N PHE A 95 3.91 -11.90 -24.12
CA PHE A 95 3.73 -12.86 -25.21
C PHE A 95 5.05 -13.61 -25.46
N PRO A 96 5.14 -14.91 -25.12
CA PRO A 96 6.42 -15.63 -25.14
C PRO A 96 7.00 -15.82 -26.54
N HIS A 97 6.15 -15.83 -27.56
CA HIS A 97 6.48 -16.00 -28.98
C HIS A 97 6.76 -14.68 -29.70
N LYS A 98 6.74 -13.54 -29.01
CA LYS A 98 7.02 -12.21 -29.53
C LYS A 98 8.30 -11.65 -28.93
N THR A 99 9.05 -10.89 -29.71
CA THR A 99 10.20 -10.15 -29.22
C THR A 99 9.78 -9.05 -28.24
N VAL A 100 10.75 -8.42 -27.57
CA VAL A 100 10.54 -7.26 -26.69
C VAL A 100 9.85 -6.13 -27.46
N ALA A 101 10.37 -5.77 -28.65
CA ALA A 101 9.78 -4.73 -29.48
C ALA A 101 8.33 -5.07 -29.88
N GLU A 102 8.07 -6.32 -30.27
CA GLU A 102 6.74 -6.75 -30.66
C GLU A 102 5.77 -6.78 -29.49
N ASN A 103 6.24 -7.12 -28.25
CA ASN A 103 5.43 -7.02 -27.04
C ASN A 103 5.00 -5.57 -26.81
N VAL A 104 5.93 -4.61 -26.86
CA VAL A 104 5.62 -3.18 -26.67
C VAL A 104 4.71 -2.65 -27.79
N ALA A 105 4.97 -3.04 -29.05
CA ALA A 105 4.19 -2.63 -30.20
C ALA A 105 2.76 -3.19 -30.23
N TYR A 106 2.47 -4.27 -29.50
CA TYR A 106 1.23 -5.02 -29.66
C TYR A 106 -0.02 -4.16 -29.48
N GLY A 107 -0.11 -3.45 -28.35
CA GLY A 107 -1.27 -2.59 -28.06
C GLY A 107 -1.43 -1.44 -29.05
N LEU A 108 -0.33 -0.89 -29.56
CA LEU A 108 -0.33 0.15 -30.58
C LEU A 108 -0.88 -0.37 -31.92
N ARG A 109 -0.49 -1.59 -32.32
CA ARG A 109 -1.04 -2.25 -33.52
C ARG A 109 -2.54 -2.49 -33.40
N MET A 110 -3.00 -2.95 -32.24
CA MET A 110 -4.44 -3.16 -32.00
C MET A 110 -5.24 -1.86 -32.06
N ARG A 111 -4.64 -0.74 -31.66
CA ARG A 111 -5.22 0.61 -31.79
C ARG A 111 -5.01 1.23 -33.19
N ARG A 112 -4.46 0.48 -34.15
CA ARG A 112 -4.21 0.90 -35.55
C ARG A 112 -3.33 2.14 -35.67
N VAL A 113 -2.34 2.29 -34.77
CA VAL A 113 -1.36 3.37 -34.84
C VAL A 113 -0.49 3.16 -36.07
N PRO A 114 -0.10 4.22 -36.81
CA PRO A 114 0.77 4.11 -38.01
C PRO A 114 2.13 3.50 -37.68
N GLY A 115 2.68 2.69 -38.61
CA GLY A 115 3.95 1.96 -38.43
C GLY A 115 5.14 2.83 -37.98
N PRO A 116 5.44 3.95 -38.62
CA PRO A 116 6.54 4.84 -38.21
C PRO A 116 6.36 5.39 -36.76
N GLU A 117 5.12 5.66 -36.33
CA GLU A 117 4.82 6.10 -34.98
C GLU A 117 4.98 4.94 -33.97
N ILE A 118 4.60 3.71 -34.33
CA ILE A 118 4.87 2.53 -33.52
C ILE A 118 6.35 2.37 -33.22
N GLU A 119 7.20 2.44 -34.27
CA GLU A 119 8.65 2.30 -34.13
C GLU A 119 9.26 3.39 -33.26
N ALA A 120 8.79 4.62 -33.40
CA ALA A 120 9.24 5.74 -32.58
C ALA A 120 8.86 5.52 -31.11
N ARG A 121 7.61 5.16 -30.82
CA ARG A 121 7.13 4.90 -29.45
C ARG A 121 7.81 3.69 -28.82
N VAL A 122 8.01 2.60 -29.57
CA VAL A 122 8.73 1.43 -29.06
C VAL A 122 10.13 1.81 -28.59
N ARG A 123 10.88 2.54 -29.42
CA ARG A 123 12.22 3.03 -29.06
C ARG A 123 12.18 3.95 -27.84
N GLU A 124 11.26 4.91 -27.80
CA GLU A 124 11.07 5.84 -26.69
C GLU A 124 10.83 5.08 -25.38
N TYR A 125 9.86 4.17 -25.34
CA TYR A 125 9.49 3.49 -24.09
C TYR A 125 10.49 2.41 -23.67
N LEU A 126 11.21 1.78 -24.58
CA LEU A 126 12.33 0.90 -24.24
C LEU A 126 13.52 1.68 -23.65
N ASP A 127 13.80 2.88 -24.14
CA ASP A 127 14.81 3.76 -23.55
C ASP A 127 14.38 4.24 -22.16
N ILE A 128 13.13 4.64 -21.99
CA ILE A 128 12.52 5.07 -20.73
C ILE A 128 12.68 4.00 -19.63
N VAL A 129 12.48 2.71 -19.95
CA VAL A 129 12.62 1.59 -19.00
C VAL A 129 14.02 0.98 -18.98
N ARG A 130 15.01 1.63 -19.60
CA ARG A 130 16.43 1.21 -19.66
C ARG A 130 16.63 -0.18 -20.30
N LEU A 131 15.91 -0.46 -21.39
CA LEU A 131 16.00 -1.69 -22.17
C LEU A 131 16.40 -1.42 -23.65
N LYS A 132 17.07 -0.31 -23.92
CA LYS A 132 17.67 -0.04 -25.22
C LYS A 132 18.65 -1.16 -25.60
N GLY A 133 18.54 -1.69 -26.83
CA GLY A 133 19.36 -2.81 -27.33
C GLY A 133 18.77 -4.19 -27.02
N TYR A 134 17.57 -4.27 -26.40
CA TYR A 134 16.89 -5.54 -26.10
C TYR A 134 15.75 -5.83 -27.08
N GLU A 135 15.55 -5.03 -28.11
CA GLU A 135 14.40 -5.01 -29.02
C GLU A 135 14.10 -6.40 -29.61
N ASN A 136 15.15 -7.14 -29.98
CA ASN A 136 15.08 -8.43 -30.68
C ASN A 136 15.10 -9.64 -29.72
N ARG A 137 15.21 -9.43 -28.40
CA ARG A 137 15.19 -10.53 -27.44
C ARG A 137 13.78 -11.04 -27.21
N TYR A 138 13.68 -12.33 -26.87
CA TYR A 138 12.44 -12.95 -26.44
C TYR A 138 12.31 -12.96 -24.90
N PRO A 139 11.10 -13.04 -24.33
CA PRO A 139 10.89 -13.08 -22.90
C PRO A 139 11.69 -14.16 -22.15
N ALA A 140 11.93 -15.31 -22.80
CA ALA A 140 12.75 -16.39 -22.22
C ALA A 140 14.21 -15.98 -21.96
N GLN A 141 14.71 -14.95 -22.64
CA GLN A 141 16.08 -14.43 -22.53
C GLN A 141 16.21 -13.28 -21.51
N LEU A 142 15.15 -12.98 -20.76
CA LEU A 142 15.07 -11.86 -19.84
C LEU A 142 15.00 -12.32 -18.38
N SER A 143 15.64 -11.56 -17.49
CA SER A 143 15.44 -11.72 -16.04
C SER A 143 14.02 -11.30 -15.63
N GLY A 144 13.59 -11.64 -14.41
CA GLY A 144 12.28 -11.26 -13.86
C GLY A 144 12.04 -9.75 -13.90
N GLY A 145 13.01 -8.95 -13.44
CA GLY A 145 12.93 -7.49 -13.48
C GLY A 145 12.89 -6.93 -14.89
N GLN A 146 13.64 -7.51 -15.85
CA GLN A 146 13.57 -7.10 -17.25
C GLN A 146 12.19 -7.39 -17.85
N LYS A 147 11.57 -8.54 -17.51
CA LYS A 147 10.20 -8.86 -17.94
C LYS A 147 9.19 -7.82 -17.42
N GLN A 148 9.31 -7.40 -16.16
CA GLN A 148 8.45 -6.35 -15.60
C GLN A 148 8.64 -5.00 -16.29
N ARG A 149 9.88 -4.61 -16.61
CA ARG A 149 10.14 -3.38 -17.37
C ARG A 149 9.55 -3.44 -18.78
N VAL A 150 9.59 -4.59 -19.47
CA VAL A 150 8.92 -4.76 -20.77
C VAL A 150 7.40 -4.65 -20.63
N ALA A 151 6.80 -5.26 -19.60
CA ALA A 151 5.36 -5.15 -19.32
C ALA A 151 4.95 -3.70 -19.04
N LEU A 152 5.77 -2.96 -18.29
CA LEU A 152 5.58 -1.54 -18.02
C LEU A 152 5.67 -0.71 -19.31
N ALA A 153 6.72 -0.91 -20.13
CA ALA A 153 6.87 -0.23 -21.42
C ALA A 153 5.68 -0.49 -22.35
N ARG A 154 5.23 -1.76 -22.46
CA ARG A 154 4.04 -2.16 -23.23
C ARG A 154 2.78 -1.41 -22.80
N SER A 155 2.58 -1.28 -21.50
CA SER A 155 1.40 -0.63 -20.93
C SER A 155 1.45 0.90 -21.05
N LEU A 156 2.63 1.51 -20.88
CA LEU A 156 2.83 2.94 -21.03
C LEU A 156 2.77 3.40 -22.48
N ALA A 157 3.28 2.59 -23.44
CA ALA A 157 3.34 2.95 -24.86
C ALA A 157 1.97 3.29 -25.47
N VAL A 158 0.89 2.65 -24.99
CA VAL A 158 -0.48 2.92 -25.45
C VAL A 158 -1.09 4.18 -24.83
N ARG A 159 -0.41 4.84 -23.87
CA ARG A 159 -0.85 6.05 -23.15
C ARG A 159 -2.30 5.96 -22.66
N PRO A 160 -2.63 4.98 -21.80
CA PRO A 160 -3.99 4.79 -21.31
C PRO A 160 -4.38 5.93 -20.37
N ALA A 161 -5.68 6.15 -20.20
CA ALA A 161 -6.20 7.10 -19.21
C ALA A 161 -5.83 6.69 -17.78
N ILE A 162 -5.75 5.36 -17.52
CA ILE A 162 -5.33 4.83 -16.22
C ILE A 162 -4.56 3.51 -16.39
N LEU A 163 -3.47 3.37 -15.65
CA LEU A 163 -2.72 2.14 -15.50
C LEU A 163 -3.22 1.35 -14.29
N LEU A 164 -3.34 0.03 -14.47
CA LEU A 164 -3.75 -0.90 -13.45
C LEU A 164 -2.60 -1.85 -13.13
N PHE A 165 -2.16 -1.89 -11.87
CA PHE A 165 -1.07 -2.75 -11.42
C PHE A 165 -1.65 -3.80 -10.46
N ASP A 166 -1.59 -5.08 -10.84
CA ASP A 166 -2.07 -6.21 -10.04
C ASP A 166 -0.87 -6.93 -9.40
N GLU A 167 -0.48 -6.51 -8.21
CA GLU A 167 0.66 -7.04 -7.42
C GLU A 167 1.95 -7.23 -8.25
N PRO A 168 2.42 -6.23 -8.99
CA PRO A 168 3.45 -6.44 -10.03
C PRO A 168 4.82 -6.82 -9.47
N LEU A 169 5.10 -6.57 -8.20
CA LEU A 169 6.41 -6.81 -7.58
C LEU A 169 6.42 -8.01 -6.62
N SER A 170 5.28 -8.64 -6.34
CA SER A 170 5.15 -9.68 -5.30
C SER A 170 5.97 -10.95 -5.57
N ALA A 171 6.24 -11.28 -6.84
CA ALA A 171 7.02 -12.47 -7.23
C ALA A 171 8.54 -12.25 -7.28
N LEU A 172 9.03 -11.07 -6.88
CA LEU A 172 10.44 -10.69 -6.96
C LEU A 172 11.13 -10.78 -5.59
N ASP A 173 12.44 -11.02 -5.61
CA ASP A 173 13.27 -10.91 -4.41
C ASP A 173 13.30 -9.46 -3.87
N LEU A 174 13.69 -9.31 -2.60
CA LEU A 174 13.64 -8.02 -1.90
C LEU A 174 14.47 -6.94 -2.60
N SER A 175 15.70 -7.26 -3.02
CA SER A 175 16.60 -6.27 -3.64
C SER A 175 16.01 -5.72 -4.94
N LEU A 176 15.56 -6.62 -5.82
CA LEU A 176 14.95 -6.26 -7.10
C LEU A 176 13.62 -5.53 -6.90
N ARG A 177 12.82 -5.92 -5.90
CA ARG A 177 11.57 -5.25 -5.54
C ARG A 177 11.82 -3.80 -5.13
N LEU A 178 12.80 -3.54 -4.23
CA LEU A 178 13.16 -2.19 -3.81
C LEU A 178 13.65 -1.32 -4.97
N GLN A 179 14.46 -1.90 -5.87
CA GLN A 179 14.94 -1.21 -7.06
C GLN A 179 13.78 -0.83 -8.00
N LEU A 180 12.92 -1.79 -8.36
CA LEU A 180 11.80 -1.55 -9.29
C LEU A 180 10.75 -0.60 -8.68
N ARG A 181 10.51 -0.66 -7.37
CA ARG A 181 9.69 0.32 -6.66
C ARG A 181 10.17 1.75 -6.90
N GLY A 182 11.46 2.00 -6.71
CA GLY A 182 12.06 3.31 -6.97
C GLY A 182 11.97 3.73 -8.44
N GLU A 183 12.13 2.79 -9.38
CA GLU A 183 12.00 3.04 -10.81
C GLU A 183 10.56 3.40 -11.21
N ILE A 184 9.55 2.66 -10.73
CA ILE A 184 8.13 2.95 -11.01
C ILE A 184 7.77 4.33 -10.46
N LYS A 185 8.20 4.66 -9.22
CA LYS A 185 7.98 5.99 -8.63
C LYS A 185 8.61 7.10 -9.46
N SER A 186 9.86 6.94 -9.86
CA SER A 186 10.58 7.91 -10.72
C SER A 186 9.91 8.07 -12.10
N LEU A 187 9.40 6.98 -12.67
CA LEU A 187 8.66 7.02 -13.93
C LEU A 187 7.33 7.75 -13.77
N HIS A 188 6.61 7.50 -12.68
CA HIS A 188 5.38 8.21 -12.37
C HIS A 188 5.63 9.71 -12.23
N ASP A 189 6.64 10.12 -11.46
CA ASP A 189 6.99 11.54 -11.24
C ASP A 189 7.36 12.25 -12.55
N ARG A 190 8.00 11.53 -13.48
CA ARG A 190 8.41 12.09 -14.78
C ARG A 190 7.30 12.13 -15.82
N LEU A 191 6.45 11.09 -15.86
CA LEU A 191 5.44 10.94 -16.92
C LEU A 191 4.03 11.37 -16.50
N GLY A 192 3.75 11.47 -15.22
CA GLY A 192 2.46 11.92 -14.69
C GLY A 192 1.27 11.03 -15.06
N PHE A 193 1.46 9.72 -15.20
CA PHE A 193 0.35 8.81 -15.51
C PHE A 193 -0.55 8.58 -14.31
N SER A 194 -1.85 8.41 -14.53
CA SER A 194 -2.79 8.00 -13.47
C SER A 194 -2.71 6.50 -13.25
N ALA A 195 -2.77 6.04 -11.99
CA ALA A 195 -2.65 4.61 -11.68
C ALA A 195 -3.52 4.16 -10.52
N ILE A 196 -4.00 2.92 -10.61
CA ILE A 196 -4.38 2.09 -9.47
C ILE A 196 -3.33 0.99 -9.30
N TYR A 197 -2.79 0.88 -8.10
CA TYR A 197 -1.80 -0.10 -7.72
C TYR A 197 -2.36 -1.00 -6.61
N VAL A 198 -2.32 -2.31 -6.81
CA VAL A 198 -2.73 -3.29 -5.81
C VAL A 198 -1.50 -3.91 -5.19
N THR A 199 -1.43 -3.91 -3.87
CA THR A 199 -0.38 -4.60 -3.12
C THR A 199 -0.87 -5.01 -1.72
N HIS A 200 -0.19 -5.94 -1.10
CA HIS A 200 -0.27 -6.22 0.34
C HIS A 200 0.98 -5.72 1.10
N ASP A 201 1.97 -5.19 0.38
CA ASP A 201 3.20 -4.63 0.95
C ASP A 201 2.99 -3.17 1.35
N GLN A 202 3.08 -2.90 2.67
CA GLN A 202 2.92 -1.55 3.23
C GLN A 202 4.03 -0.62 2.76
N GLY A 203 5.27 -1.13 2.63
CA GLY A 203 6.41 -0.34 2.17
C GLY A 203 6.24 0.15 0.73
N GLU A 204 5.64 -0.66 -0.16
CA GLU A 204 5.28 -0.23 -1.51
C GLU A 204 4.23 0.88 -1.48
N ALA A 205 3.13 0.66 -0.73
CA ALA A 205 2.04 1.61 -0.62
C ALA A 205 2.51 2.96 -0.07
N MET A 206 3.27 2.96 1.03
CA MET A 206 3.74 4.18 1.67
C MET A 206 4.77 4.96 0.85
N ALA A 207 5.63 4.25 0.08
CA ALA A 207 6.72 4.90 -0.66
C ALA A 207 6.31 5.47 -2.03
N MET A 208 5.29 4.92 -2.69
CA MET A 208 4.97 5.28 -4.07
C MET A 208 3.70 6.12 -4.22
N SER A 209 2.76 6.00 -3.29
CA SER A 209 1.40 6.47 -3.51
C SER A 209 1.21 7.97 -3.27
N SER A 210 0.38 8.58 -4.07
CA SER A 210 -0.20 9.89 -3.76
C SER A 210 -1.25 9.75 -2.65
N ARG A 211 -2.11 8.73 -2.74
CA ARG A 211 -3.03 8.30 -1.68
C ARG A 211 -3.06 6.78 -1.56
N VAL A 212 -3.34 6.30 -0.34
CA VAL A 212 -3.51 4.89 -0.02
C VAL A 212 -4.95 4.67 0.43
N ALA A 213 -5.65 3.74 -0.22
CA ALA A 213 -6.96 3.24 0.20
C ALA A 213 -6.75 1.92 0.95
N VAL A 214 -6.91 1.95 2.26
CA VAL A 214 -6.83 0.75 3.10
C VAL A 214 -8.16 0.01 3.01
N MET A 215 -8.12 -1.24 2.56
CA MET A 215 -9.30 -2.07 2.34
C MET A 215 -9.41 -3.20 3.36
N ARG A 216 -10.64 -3.46 3.80
CA ARG A 216 -11.01 -4.58 4.66
C ARG A 216 -12.41 -5.08 4.29
N ASN A 217 -12.59 -6.42 4.19
CA ASN A 217 -13.90 -7.04 3.96
C ASN A 217 -14.68 -6.42 2.79
N GLY A 218 -13.99 -6.14 1.67
CA GLY A 218 -14.60 -5.57 0.47
C GLY A 218 -14.87 -4.07 0.51
N ARG A 219 -14.54 -3.36 1.60
CA ARG A 219 -14.78 -1.93 1.79
C ARG A 219 -13.50 -1.14 1.94
N ILE A 220 -13.55 0.17 1.70
CA ILE A 220 -12.48 1.11 2.03
C ILE A 220 -12.71 1.57 3.48
N GLU A 221 -11.75 1.27 4.35
CA GLU A 221 -11.74 1.72 5.76
C GLU A 221 -11.25 3.17 5.88
N GLN A 222 -10.21 3.52 5.12
CA GLN A 222 -9.66 4.87 5.06
C GLN A 222 -8.97 5.08 3.71
N ILE A 223 -9.06 6.28 3.18
CA ILE A 223 -8.28 6.73 2.03
C ILE A 223 -7.70 8.10 2.30
N ASP A 224 -6.37 8.20 2.26
CA ASP A 224 -5.66 9.46 2.49
C ASP A 224 -4.22 9.39 1.98
N VAL A 225 -3.46 10.48 2.14
CA VAL A 225 -2.02 10.48 1.90
C VAL A 225 -1.31 9.53 2.89
N PRO A 226 -0.17 8.92 2.50
CA PRO A 226 0.53 7.93 3.34
C PRO A 226 0.82 8.40 4.78
N THR A 227 1.19 9.67 4.94
CA THR A 227 1.49 10.26 6.25
C THR A 227 0.26 10.31 7.16
N THR A 228 -0.91 10.70 6.63
CA THR A 228 -2.18 10.70 7.39
C THR A 228 -2.60 9.27 7.77
N ILE A 229 -2.52 8.31 6.84
CA ILE A 229 -2.82 6.90 7.12
C ILE A 229 -1.97 6.38 8.30
N PHE A 230 -0.69 6.76 8.38
CA PHE A 230 0.22 6.32 9.44
C PHE A 230 0.01 7.04 10.76
N HIS A 231 -0.17 8.38 10.74
CA HIS A 231 -0.22 9.22 11.95
C HIS A 231 -1.64 9.42 12.48
N GLU A 232 -2.65 9.41 11.60
CA GLU A 232 -4.06 9.68 11.90
C GLU A 232 -4.98 8.56 11.41
N PRO A 233 -4.76 7.31 11.86
CA PRO A 233 -5.56 6.17 11.43
C PRO A 233 -7.01 6.32 11.88
N ALA A 234 -7.96 6.10 10.95
CA ALA A 234 -9.39 6.26 11.19
C ALA A 234 -9.99 5.16 12.08
N SER A 235 -9.30 4.01 12.21
CA SER A 235 -9.75 2.88 13.01
C SER A 235 -8.58 2.11 13.61
N GLU A 236 -8.88 1.31 14.63
CA GLU A 236 -7.91 0.38 15.23
C GLU A 236 -7.33 -0.58 14.17
N PHE A 237 -8.19 -1.04 13.25
CA PHE A 237 -7.74 -1.89 12.17
C PHE A 237 -6.67 -1.20 11.32
N VAL A 238 -6.91 0.04 10.90
CA VAL A 238 -5.91 0.79 10.10
C VAL A 238 -4.62 0.95 10.90
N TYR A 239 -4.71 1.32 12.17
CA TYR A 239 -3.53 1.50 13.02
C TYR A 239 -2.69 0.22 13.15
N THR A 240 -3.34 -0.91 13.44
CA THR A 240 -2.65 -2.19 13.66
C THR A 240 -2.21 -2.85 12.36
N PHE A 241 -2.93 -2.59 11.26
CA PHE A 241 -2.56 -3.09 9.94
C PHE A 241 -1.37 -2.31 9.36
N ILE A 242 -1.25 -1.00 9.65
CA ILE A 242 -0.16 -0.16 9.15
C ILE A 242 0.97 -0.08 10.19
N GLY A 243 1.92 -1.00 10.06
CA GLY A 243 3.07 -1.12 10.98
C GLY A 243 2.72 -1.83 12.30
N GLU A 244 3.77 -2.17 13.01
CA GLU A 244 3.67 -2.90 14.27
C GLU A 244 3.30 -1.98 15.44
N SER A 245 2.69 -2.53 16.48
CA SER A 245 2.29 -1.78 17.68
C SER A 245 2.21 -2.68 18.91
N CYS A 246 2.54 -2.14 20.06
CA CYS A 246 2.28 -2.73 21.37
C CYS A 246 0.89 -2.34 21.82
N CYS A 247 0.10 -3.30 22.27
CA CYS A 247 -1.26 -3.10 22.80
C CYS A 247 -1.25 -3.18 24.31
N LEU A 248 -1.80 -2.16 24.95
CA LEU A 248 -2.05 -2.11 26.39
C LEU A 248 -3.58 -2.10 26.60
N PRO A 249 -4.20 -3.25 26.87
CA PRO A 249 -5.62 -3.30 27.25
C PRO A 249 -5.78 -2.74 28.65
N VAL A 250 -6.58 -1.70 28.81
CA VAL A 250 -6.79 -1.00 30.08
C VAL A 250 -8.28 -0.73 30.34
N GLN A 251 -8.62 -0.64 31.62
CA GLN A 251 -9.89 -0.11 32.10
C GLN A 251 -9.64 1.29 32.66
N ILE A 252 -10.29 2.29 32.10
CA ILE A 252 -10.27 3.65 32.64
C ILE A 252 -11.40 3.77 33.67
N ALA A 253 -11.05 4.21 34.87
CA ALA A 253 -12.00 4.53 35.91
C ALA A 253 -11.54 5.77 36.67
N GLU A 254 -12.40 6.77 36.80
CA GLU A 254 -12.11 8.05 37.47
C GLU A 254 -10.82 8.73 36.96
N GLY A 255 -10.52 8.57 35.65
CA GLY A 255 -9.32 9.12 35.04
C GLY A 255 -8.04 8.31 35.28
N ALA A 256 -8.09 7.21 36.01
CA ALA A 256 -6.97 6.29 36.22
C ALA A 256 -7.06 5.07 35.29
N ALA A 257 -5.93 4.64 34.74
CA ALA A 257 -5.86 3.44 33.94
C ALA A 257 -5.49 2.22 34.82
N ARG A 258 -6.18 1.11 34.61
CA ARG A 258 -5.89 -0.18 35.26
C ARG A 258 -5.76 -1.26 34.23
N HIS A 259 -4.76 -2.13 34.36
CA HIS A 259 -4.65 -3.33 33.55
C HIS A 259 -5.77 -4.33 33.90
N GLY A 260 -6.04 -5.28 33.02
CA GLY A 260 -7.09 -6.29 33.19
C GLY A 260 -6.92 -7.20 34.43
N SER A 261 -5.74 -7.26 35.05
CA SER A 261 -5.47 -7.89 36.38
C SER A 261 -5.90 -7.04 37.54
N GLY A 262 -6.41 -5.81 37.32
CA GLY A 262 -6.77 -4.86 38.39
C GLY A 262 -5.61 -4.01 38.91
N GLU A 263 -4.36 -4.31 38.48
CA GLU A 263 -3.19 -3.52 38.87
C GLU A 263 -3.24 -2.12 38.22
N PRO A 264 -2.97 -1.05 39.00
CA PRO A 264 -2.90 0.28 38.46
C PRO A 264 -1.70 0.41 37.50
N ILE A 265 -1.95 0.99 36.35
CA ILE A 265 -0.90 1.48 35.44
C ILE A 265 -0.95 2.99 35.47
N ASP A 266 0.17 3.58 35.89
CA ASP A 266 0.27 5.04 35.97
C ASP A 266 0.50 5.58 34.56
N LEU A 267 -0.58 6.03 33.90
CA LEU A 267 -0.54 6.56 32.56
C LEU A 267 -0.95 8.03 32.55
N THR A 268 -0.08 8.86 32.02
CA THR A 268 -0.37 10.25 31.69
C THR A 268 -0.94 10.28 30.27
N LEU A 269 -2.25 10.44 30.15
CA LEU A 269 -2.95 10.51 28.87
C LEU A 269 -2.82 11.93 28.27
N ALA A 270 -2.70 12.02 26.94
CA ALA A 270 -2.66 13.30 26.24
C ALA A 270 -4.03 14.01 26.30
N GLU A 271 -5.12 13.25 26.34
CA GLU A 271 -6.49 13.74 26.41
C GLU A 271 -7.29 12.95 27.46
N ARG A 272 -8.36 13.58 27.98
CA ARG A 272 -9.26 12.89 28.92
C ARG A 272 -10.03 11.80 28.18
N ILE A 273 -9.78 10.55 28.57
CA ILE A 273 -10.52 9.38 28.05
C ILE A 273 -11.69 9.12 29.00
N PRO A 274 -12.92 8.97 28.48
CA PRO A 274 -14.07 8.57 29.32
C PRO A 274 -13.87 7.18 29.92
N ASP A 275 -14.50 6.95 31.07
CA ASP A 275 -14.45 5.66 31.76
C ASP A 275 -14.95 4.51 30.90
N GLY A 276 -14.31 3.36 31.02
CA GLY A 276 -14.62 2.16 30.28
C GLY A 276 -13.38 1.38 29.83
N ALA A 277 -13.62 0.22 29.23
CA ALA A 277 -12.56 -0.58 28.62
C ALA A 277 -12.05 0.08 27.33
N CYS A 278 -10.74 0.16 27.17
CA CYS A 278 -10.11 0.62 25.94
C CYS A 278 -8.77 -0.09 25.69
N ARG A 279 -8.29 0.04 24.47
CA ARG A 279 -6.96 -0.43 24.06
C ARG A 279 -6.10 0.77 23.73
N ILE A 280 -4.96 0.87 24.41
CA ILE A 280 -3.95 1.89 24.15
C ILE A 280 -2.83 1.24 23.35
N TYR A 281 -2.43 1.88 22.27
CA TYR A 281 -1.40 1.39 21.37
C TYR A 281 -0.22 2.34 21.34
N VAL A 282 0.99 1.78 21.32
CA VAL A 282 2.24 2.54 21.11
C VAL A 282 3.08 1.83 20.05
N ARG A 283 3.71 2.59 19.15
CA ARG A 283 4.64 2.04 18.17
C ARG A 283 5.94 1.60 18.84
N PRO A 284 6.54 0.45 18.48
CA PRO A 284 7.82 -0.01 19.06
C PRO A 284 8.95 1.00 18.92
N SER A 285 9.00 1.73 17.81
CA SER A 285 9.97 2.79 17.55
C SER A 285 9.81 4.03 18.45
N ARG A 286 8.65 4.17 19.12
CA ARG A 286 8.36 5.26 20.07
C ARG A 286 8.66 4.89 21.52
N LEU A 287 8.84 3.61 21.81
CA LEU A 287 9.26 3.15 23.11
C LEU A 287 10.75 3.46 23.34
N ARG A 288 11.05 3.94 24.52
CA ARG A 288 12.41 4.22 25.01
C ARG A 288 12.73 3.24 26.12
N ILE A 289 13.95 2.72 26.17
CA ILE A 289 14.37 1.73 27.16
C ILE A 289 15.52 2.26 28.02
N ALA A 290 15.63 1.74 29.23
CA ALA A 290 16.68 2.04 30.21
C ALA A 290 16.84 3.57 30.43
N GLU A 291 18.05 4.10 30.30
CA GLU A 291 18.33 5.53 30.53
C GLU A 291 17.49 6.47 29.64
N GLN A 292 17.12 6.03 28.44
CA GLN A 292 16.28 6.83 27.54
C GLN A 292 14.81 6.88 27.98
N ALA A 293 14.38 5.98 28.86
CA ALA A 293 13.05 5.99 29.46
C ALA A 293 12.95 7.06 30.57
N ALA A 294 14.08 7.44 31.16
CA ALA A 294 14.12 8.43 32.22
C ALA A 294 13.52 9.77 31.73
N GLY A 295 12.62 10.35 32.55
CA GLY A 295 11.94 11.59 32.20
C GLY A 295 10.74 11.46 31.23
N GLN A 296 10.43 10.27 30.72
CA GLN A 296 9.19 10.06 29.98
C GLN A 296 7.99 10.12 30.92
N PRO A 297 6.84 10.72 30.46
CA PRO A 297 5.64 10.82 31.32
C PRO A 297 4.99 9.47 31.61
N ASN A 298 5.15 8.50 30.71
CA ASN A 298 4.64 7.13 30.89
C ASN A 298 5.82 6.19 31.02
N ARG A 299 5.86 5.40 32.10
CA ARG A 299 6.95 4.47 32.40
C ARG A 299 6.44 3.19 33.06
N LEU A 300 7.08 2.08 32.71
CA LEU A 300 6.85 0.77 33.30
C LEU A 300 8.19 0.07 33.55
N ASN A 301 8.32 -0.60 34.69
CA ASN A 301 9.37 -1.57 34.90
C ASN A 301 9.04 -2.84 34.12
N ALA A 302 9.96 -3.29 33.33
CA ALA A 302 9.83 -4.47 32.47
C ALA A 302 11.03 -5.40 32.62
N THR A 303 10.81 -6.68 32.36
CA THR A 303 11.88 -7.67 32.28
C THR A 303 12.16 -7.98 30.82
N VAL A 304 13.41 -7.98 30.42
CA VAL A 304 13.84 -8.41 29.07
C VAL A 304 13.60 -9.92 28.95
N HIS A 305 12.72 -10.30 28.02
CA HIS A 305 12.42 -11.71 27.76
C HIS A 305 13.43 -12.30 26.76
N PHE A 306 13.62 -11.66 25.63
CA PHE A 306 14.69 -11.94 24.66
C PHE A 306 14.96 -10.70 23.81
N ILE A 307 16.09 -10.75 23.06
CA ILE A 307 16.51 -9.66 22.20
C ILE A 307 16.73 -10.24 20.81
N GLU A 308 16.14 -9.59 19.82
CA GLU A 308 16.26 -9.93 18.41
C GLU A 308 17.16 -8.91 17.72
N PHE A 309 18.28 -9.38 17.16
CA PHE A 309 19.17 -8.52 16.38
C PHE A 309 18.69 -8.42 14.95
N LEU A 310 18.27 -7.22 14.53
CA LEU A 310 17.70 -6.93 13.21
C LEU A 310 18.66 -6.13 12.30
N GLY A 311 19.97 -6.18 12.57
CA GLY A 311 20.99 -5.40 11.87
C GLY A 311 21.20 -4.03 12.53
N ASP A 312 20.65 -2.97 11.96
CA ASP A 312 20.79 -1.60 12.49
C ASP A 312 19.96 -1.35 13.76
N THR A 313 19.07 -2.26 14.11
CA THR A 313 18.13 -2.14 15.22
C THR A 313 18.12 -3.43 16.03
N ASN A 314 18.03 -3.31 17.36
CA ASN A 314 17.77 -4.41 18.26
C ASN A 314 16.34 -4.31 18.78
N ARG A 315 15.55 -5.38 18.66
CA ARG A 315 14.20 -5.46 19.21
C ARG A 315 14.25 -6.14 20.56
N TYR A 316 13.90 -5.40 21.58
CA TYR A 316 13.78 -5.90 22.95
C TYR A 316 12.34 -6.36 23.19
N HIS A 317 12.14 -7.66 23.39
CA HIS A 317 10.88 -8.23 23.81
C HIS A 317 10.80 -8.17 25.35
N LEU A 318 9.81 -7.43 25.84
CA LEU A 318 9.69 -7.01 27.23
C LEU A 318 8.40 -7.57 27.85
N ARG A 319 8.48 -7.94 29.12
CA ARG A 319 7.30 -8.28 29.93
C ARG A 319 7.18 -7.32 31.10
N ALA A 320 6.01 -6.67 31.19
CA ALA A 320 5.70 -5.71 32.25
C ALA A 320 4.27 -5.93 32.74
N LYS A 321 4.08 -6.25 34.02
CA LYS A 321 2.74 -6.40 34.64
C LYS A 321 1.78 -7.29 33.80
N GLY A 322 2.27 -8.42 33.30
CA GLY A 322 1.49 -9.31 32.42
C GLY A 322 1.27 -8.84 30.98
N LEU A 323 1.82 -7.69 30.60
CA LEU A 323 1.83 -7.17 29.23
C LEU A 323 3.08 -7.67 28.47
N GLU A 324 2.90 -8.02 27.22
CA GLU A 324 4.01 -8.25 26.28
C GLU A 324 4.16 -7.01 25.41
N MET A 325 5.38 -6.47 25.39
CA MET A 325 5.75 -5.28 24.62
C MET A 325 7.05 -5.54 23.88
N PHE A 326 7.30 -4.77 22.85
CA PHE A 326 8.61 -4.79 22.17
C PHE A 326 9.02 -3.37 21.80
N ALA A 327 10.29 -3.07 22.02
CA ALA A 327 10.89 -1.78 21.75
C ALA A 327 12.04 -1.92 20.74
N ASP A 328 12.02 -1.09 19.72
CA ASP A 328 13.09 -1.04 18.72
C ASP A 328 14.11 0.01 19.15
N HIS A 329 15.35 -0.45 19.38
CA HIS A 329 16.45 0.38 19.86
C HIS A 329 17.62 0.31 18.87
N ALA A 330 18.05 1.47 18.38
CA ALA A 330 19.27 1.57 17.58
C ALA A 330 20.51 1.61 18.50
N GLY A 331 21.55 0.88 18.13
CA GLY A 331 22.81 0.85 18.88
C GLY A 331 23.21 -0.54 19.37
N THR A 332 24.15 -0.60 20.29
CA THR A 332 24.68 -1.86 20.83
C THR A 332 23.70 -2.50 21.82
N ILE A 333 23.71 -3.84 21.88
CA ILE A 333 22.96 -4.59 22.89
C ILE A 333 23.65 -4.38 24.24
N ALA A 334 22.99 -3.65 25.15
CA ALA A 334 23.51 -3.34 26.48
C ALA A 334 22.92 -4.22 27.60
N HIS A 335 21.84 -4.96 27.29
CA HIS A 335 21.13 -5.78 28.27
C HIS A 335 21.04 -7.24 27.81
N LYS A 336 20.68 -8.13 28.71
CA LYS A 336 20.50 -9.56 28.45
C LYS A 336 19.12 -10.05 28.94
N PRO A 337 18.65 -11.20 28.44
CA PRO A 337 17.44 -11.81 28.99
C PRO A 337 17.51 -11.98 30.52
N GLY A 338 16.42 -11.60 31.19
CA GLY A 338 16.30 -11.57 32.64
C GLY A 338 16.61 -10.20 33.27
N ASP A 339 17.23 -9.28 32.58
CA ASP A 339 17.50 -7.94 33.13
C ASP A 339 16.20 -7.17 33.34
N ALA A 340 16.10 -6.45 34.47
CA ALA A 340 15.03 -5.49 34.73
C ALA A 340 15.44 -4.15 34.17
N ILE A 341 14.59 -3.59 33.31
CA ILE A 341 14.79 -2.27 32.68
C ILE A 341 13.53 -1.42 32.77
N GLU A 342 13.67 -0.12 32.70
CA GLU A 342 12.54 0.79 32.54
C GLU A 342 12.23 0.94 31.05
N VAL A 343 10.92 0.93 30.69
CA VAL A 343 10.43 1.29 29.37
C VAL A 343 9.53 2.51 29.49
N GLY A 344 9.69 3.49 28.61
CA GLY A 344 8.95 4.74 28.67
C GLY A 344 8.54 5.26 27.31
N TRP A 345 7.50 6.11 27.29
CA TRP A 345 6.97 6.74 26.08
C TRP A 345 6.24 8.05 26.39
N ARG A 346 6.00 8.86 25.36
CA ARG A 346 5.28 10.11 25.47
C ARG A 346 3.76 9.89 25.40
N SER A 347 2.98 10.75 26.04
CA SER A 347 1.53 10.71 25.96
C SER A 347 1.00 10.88 24.53
N GLU A 348 1.65 11.70 23.73
CA GLU A 348 1.32 11.95 22.32
C GLU A 348 1.58 10.75 21.38
N ASP A 349 2.44 9.82 21.80
CA ASP A 349 2.76 8.62 21.03
C ASP A 349 1.71 7.50 21.19
N MET A 350 0.75 7.70 22.09
CA MET A 350 -0.36 6.77 22.33
C MET A 350 -1.50 6.99 21.36
N LYS A 351 -2.10 5.90 20.89
CA LYS A 351 -3.40 5.89 20.21
C LYS A 351 -4.38 5.06 21.01
N VAL A 352 -5.58 5.57 21.21
CA VAL A 352 -6.62 4.95 22.04
C VAL A 352 -7.76 4.52 21.15
N PHE A 353 -8.16 3.26 21.26
CA PHE A 353 -9.33 2.71 20.58
C PHE A 353 -10.26 2.01 21.56
N ARG A 354 -11.58 2.01 21.27
CA ARG A 354 -12.64 1.43 22.09
C ARG A 354 -13.31 0.26 21.40
#